data_8f5d605314b6df0b56a9c972882131fd
#
_entry.id   8f5d605314b6df0b56a9c972882131fd
#
_cell.length_a   1.000
_cell.length_b   1.000
_cell.length_c   1.000
_cell.angle_alpha   90.00
_cell.angle_beta   90.00
_cell.angle_gamma   90.00
#
_symmetry.space_group_name_H-M   'P 1'
#
loop_
_entity.id
_entity.type
_entity.pdbx_description
1 polymer ?
#
loop_
_entity_poly.entity_id
_entity_poly.type
_entity_poly.pdbx_seq_one_letter_code
_entity_poly.pdbx_strand_id
1 'polypeptide(L)'
;DTLGLALGMWDDVSCEVIDSGLVIDVEGEGSGEVPLNEKHLVYRAFRAAMEANGYDVPGLHLVCHNRVPESRGLGSSAAAAVGGVALADALCDRPFDLTRMVQISSEFEGHPDNSSAAVLGGMVVSWADEPGFANTSYHAVRLDVHPDIRATALVPYSRSSTEETRAVLPATVPHRDAVFNVSRASMMMLAMTKRPDLLFDASEDRLHQQQRAAALPVTTRWIRCLRDRGLAAMVSGAGPTVLCLHTGDFPQDLQSDAEDDGLRVLHLDICEGVQRVY
;
A
#
# COMPACT_ATOMS: atom_id res chain seq x y z
N ASP A 1 9.83 -9.04 1.81
CA ASP A 1 8.90 -9.80 2.65
C ASP A 1 8.26 -8.86 3.67
N THR A 2 6.95 -8.92 3.82
CA THR A 2 6.24 -7.94 4.64
C THR A 2 4.87 -8.43 5.11
N LEU A 3 4.29 -7.66 6.04
CA LEU A 3 2.88 -7.67 6.36
C LEU A 3 2.24 -6.45 5.69
N GLY A 4 1.28 -6.67 4.80
CA GLY A 4 0.51 -5.62 4.12
C GLY A 4 -0.89 -5.52 4.70
N LEU A 5 -1.51 -4.34 4.55
CA LEU A 5 -2.88 -4.09 5.00
C LEU A 5 -3.62 -3.27 3.94
N ALA A 6 -4.78 -3.76 3.49
CA ALA A 6 -5.64 -3.05 2.56
C ALA A 6 -6.53 -2.07 3.31
N LEU A 7 -6.30 -0.78 3.10
CA LEU A 7 -7.08 0.31 3.70
C LEU A 7 -8.20 0.76 2.75
N GLY A 8 -9.34 1.14 3.31
CA GLY A 8 -10.55 1.55 2.59
C GLY A 8 -10.44 2.89 1.86
N MET A 9 -9.42 3.01 1.04
CA MET A 9 -9.24 4.14 0.13
C MET A 9 -9.06 3.59 -1.29
N TRP A 10 -9.92 4.00 -2.20
CA TRP A 10 -10.04 3.40 -3.52
C TRP A 10 -9.74 4.41 -4.62
N ASP A 11 -8.93 4.00 -5.58
CA ASP A 11 -8.86 4.63 -6.89
C ASP A 11 -9.82 3.90 -7.84
N ASP A 12 -10.58 4.64 -8.64
CA ASP A 12 -11.42 4.07 -9.67
C ASP A 12 -10.74 4.22 -11.02
N VAL A 13 -10.61 3.11 -11.74
CA VAL A 13 -10.07 3.09 -13.09
C VAL A 13 -11.06 2.44 -14.04
N SER A 14 -11.25 3.07 -15.20
CA SER A 14 -12.11 2.53 -16.24
C SER A 14 -11.46 2.69 -17.61
N CYS A 15 -11.86 1.87 -18.57
CA CYS A 15 -11.38 2.00 -19.95
C CYS A 15 -12.46 1.69 -20.95
N GLU A 16 -12.33 2.32 -22.13
CA GLU A 16 -13.08 2.04 -23.32
C GLU A 16 -12.09 1.65 -24.44
N VAL A 17 -12.43 0.60 -25.18
CA VAL A 17 -11.66 0.21 -26.37
C VAL A 17 -12.04 1.14 -27.51
N ILE A 18 -11.03 1.77 -28.12
CA ILE A 18 -11.17 2.67 -29.26
C ILE A 18 -10.44 2.10 -30.49
N ASP A 19 -10.71 2.62 -31.67
CA ASP A 19 -10.17 2.08 -32.92
C ASP A 19 -8.63 2.06 -32.94
N SER A 20 -7.99 3.09 -32.39
CA SER A 20 -6.52 3.16 -32.31
C SER A 20 -6.06 4.26 -31.35
N GLY A 21 -4.81 4.14 -30.87
CA GLY A 21 -4.16 5.18 -30.06
C GLY A 21 -4.43 5.05 -28.57
N LEU A 22 -4.06 6.07 -27.82
CA LEU A 22 -4.16 6.14 -26.37
C LEU A 22 -4.64 7.52 -25.94
N VAL A 23 -5.75 7.55 -25.21
CA VAL A 23 -6.28 8.74 -24.55
C VAL A 23 -6.31 8.46 -23.05
N ILE A 24 -5.84 9.38 -22.22
CA ILE A 24 -5.81 9.22 -20.75
C ILE A 24 -6.35 10.48 -20.11
N ASP A 25 -7.37 10.32 -19.29
CA ASP A 25 -7.91 11.34 -18.40
C ASP A 25 -7.62 10.98 -16.94
N VAL A 26 -7.13 11.94 -16.16
CA VAL A 26 -6.81 11.76 -14.74
C VAL A 26 -7.44 12.86 -13.92
N GLU A 27 -8.20 12.48 -12.90
CA GLU A 27 -8.80 13.37 -11.92
C GLU A 27 -8.32 13.00 -10.51
N GLY A 28 -8.28 14.00 -9.61
CA GLY A 28 -7.87 13.81 -8.22
C GLY A 28 -6.35 13.86 -8.01
N GLU A 29 -5.83 12.95 -7.21
CA GLU A 29 -4.40 12.91 -6.85
C GLU A 29 -3.54 12.65 -8.10
N GLY A 30 -2.46 13.45 -8.27
CA GLY A 30 -1.57 13.36 -9.43
C GLY A 30 -2.09 13.99 -10.72
N SER A 31 -3.31 14.56 -10.75
CA SER A 31 -3.83 15.27 -11.91
C SER A 31 -2.90 16.42 -12.32
N GLY A 32 -2.50 16.45 -13.60
CA GLY A 32 -1.53 17.41 -14.12
C GLY A 32 -0.05 17.10 -13.82
N GLU A 33 0.24 16.07 -13.02
CA GLU A 33 1.60 15.67 -12.64
C GLU A 33 2.01 14.34 -13.31
N VAL A 34 1.08 13.39 -13.41
CA VAL A 34 1.36 12.08 -14.03
C VAL A 34 1.39 12.16 -15.55
N PRO A 35 2.20 11.33 -16.24
CA PRO A 35 2.27 11.34 -17.70
C PRO A 35 0.97 10.85 -18.34
N LEU A 36 0.42 11.57 -19.33
CA LEU A 36 -0.77 11.21 -20.10
C LEU A 36 -0.40 10.51 -21.42
N ASN A 37 0.51 9.55 -21.37
CA ASN A 37 1.02 8.80 -22.52
C ASN A 37 1.40 7.37 -22.13
N GLU A 38 2.09 6.65 -22.99
CA GLU A 38 2.51 5.25 -22.77
C GLU A 38 3.37 5.02 -21.50
N LYS A 39 3.86 6.08 -20.84
CA LYS A 39 4.58 6.00 -19.56
C LYS A 39 3.65 5.96 -18.35
N HIS A 40 2.35 6.21 -18.53
CA HIS A 40 1.36 6.16 -17.46
C HIS A 40 1.33 4.77 -16.80
N LEU A 41 1.40 4.70 -15.48
CA LEU A 41 1.60 3.43 -14.77
C LEU A 41 0.45 2.45 -14.99
N VAL A 42 -0.80 2.91 -14.90
CA VAL A 42 -1.99 2.08 -15.16
C VAL A 42 -1.94 1.50 -16.57
N TYR A 43 -1.60 2.31 -17.60
CA TYR A 43 -1.49 1.84 -18.97
C TYR A 43 -0.35 0.83 -19.15
N ARG A 44 0.81 1.07 -18.53
CA ARG A 44 1.94 0.13 -18.59
C ARG A 44 1.59 -1.22 -17.98
N ALA A 45 0.91 -1.21 -16.84
CA ALA A 45 0.47 -2.42 -16.16
C ALA A 45 -0.61 -3.15 -16.98
N PHE A 46 -1.57 -2.43 -17.53
CA PHE A 46 -2.56 -2.95 -18.47
C PHE A 46 -1.89 -3.65 -19.65
N ARG A 47 -0.98 -2.96 -20.35
CA ARG A 47 -0.27 -3.50 -21.50
C ARG A 47 0.50 -4.77 -21.16
N ALA A 48 1.28 -4.75 -20.09
CA ALA A 48 2.06 -5.91 -19.65
C ALA A 48 1.17 -7.12 -19.34
N ALA A 49 0.00 -6.89 -18.74
CA ALA A 49 -0.95 -7.94 -18.43
C ALA A 49 -1.59 -8.54 -19.70
N MET A 50 -1.96 -7.69 -20.68
CA MET A 50 -2.45 -8.15 -22.00
C MET A 50 -1.41 -9.01 -22.71
N GLU A 51 -0.17 -8.50 -22.84
CA GLU A 51 0.95 -9.17 -23.48
C GLU A 51 1.29 -10.52 -22.79
N ALA A 52 1.30 -10.54 -21.43
CA ALA A 52 1.58 -11.74 -20.65
C ALA A 52 0.54 -12.86 -20.84
N ASN A 53 -0.66 -12.50 -21.31
CA ASN A 53 -1.73 -13.45 -21.63
C ASN A 53 -1.88 -13.72 -23.15
N GLY A 54 -0.99 -13.16 -23.96
CA GLY A 54 -0.98 -13.36 -25.42
C GLY A 54 -2.08 -12.63 -26.17
N TYR A 55 -2.61 -11.52 -25.61
CA TYR A 55 -3.57 -10.65 -26.27
C TYR A 55 -2.89 -9.43 -26.88
N ASP A 56 -3.41 -8.98 -28.00
CA ASP A 56 -3.02 -7.71 -28.59
C ASP A 56 -3.54 -6.56 -27.72
N VAL A 57 -2.75 -5.48 -27.65
CA VAL A 57 -3.14 -4.27 -26.93
C VAL A 57 -4.01 -3.39 -27.84
N PRO A 58 -5.30 -3.18 -27.52
CA PRO A 58 -6.18 -2.35 -28.34
C PRO A 58 -5.85 -0.86 -28.19
N GLY A 59 -6.44 -0.03 -29.03
CA GLY A 59 -6.56 1.40 -28.74
C GLY A 59 -7.41 1.59 -27.49
N LEU A 60 -7.02 2.52 -26.61
CA LEU A 60 -7.60 2.65 -25.28
C LEU A 60 -7.89 4.11 -24.92
N HIS A 61 -9.09 4.37 -24.42
CA HIS A 61 -9.41 5.56 -23.63
C HIS A 61 -9.46 5.14 -22.15
N LEU A 62 -8.53 5.61 -21.36
CA LEU A 62 -8.36 5.30 -19.95
C LEU A 62 -8.80 6.49 -19.10
N VAL A 63 -9.65 6.26 -18.11
CA VAL A 63 -10.06 7.28 -17.12
C VAL A 63 -9.67 6.81 -15.74
N CYS A 64 -8.95 7.66 -15.00
CA CYS A 64 -8.48 7.41 -13.63
C CYS A 64 -9.03 8.47 -12.67
N HIS A 65 -9.76 8.05 -11.64
CA HIS A 65 -10.17 8.90 -10.51
C HIS A 65 -9.35 8.51 -9.29
N ASN A 66 -8.25 9.23 -9.05
CA ASN A 66 -7.29 8.90 -8.01
C ASN A 66 -7.64 9.60 -6.69
N ARG A 67 -7.73 8.82 -5.61
CA ARG A 67 -7.97 9.32 -4.24
C ARG A 67 -6.85 8.96 -3.28
N VAL A 68 -6.02 7.96 -3.63
CA VAL A 68 -4.90 7.53 -2.80
C VAL A 68 -3.75 8.52 -2.92
N PRO A 69 -3.36 9.21 -1.82
CA PRO A 69 -2.31 10.24 -1.86
C PRO A 69 -0.97 9.68 -2.36
N GLU A 70 -0.41 10.32 -3.38
CA GLU A 70 0.86 9.91 -3.96
C GLU A 70 2.06 10.18 -3.04
N SER A 71 3.03 9.27 -3.06
CA SER A 71 4.31 9.42 -2.34
C SER A 71 4.15 9.69 -0.84
N ARG A 72 3.13 9.07 -0.22
CA ARG A 72 2.83 9.23 1.21
C ARG A 72 2.76 7.91 1.99
N GLY A 73 3.24 6.81 1.41
CA GLY A 73 3.28 5.51 2.10
C GLY A 73 1.92 4.82 2.20
N LEU A 74 0.98 5.15 1.30
CA LEU A 74 -0.35 4.53 1.21
C LEU A 74 -0.53 3.62 -0.01
N GLY A 75 0.54 3.34 -0.77
CA GLY A 75 0.52 2.36 -1.84
C GLY A 75 -0.12 2.81 -3.16
N SER A 76 -0.17 4.13 -3.46
CA SER A 76 -0.79 4.64 -4.71
C SER A 76 -0.20 4.04 -5.99
N SER A 77 1.12 3.82 -6.04
CA SER A 77 1.77 3.17 -7.19
C SER A 77 1.27 1.74 -7.38
N ALA A 78 1.18 0.96 -6.31
CA ALA A 78 0.66 -0.40 -6.36
C ALA A 78 -0.83 -0.43 -6.74
N ALA A 79 -1.64 0.50 -6.21
CA ALA A 79 -3.06 0.63 -6.60
C ALA A 79 -3.19 0.90 -8.11
N ALA A 80 -2.37 1.80 -8.65
CA ALA A 80 -2.35 2.09 -10.09
C ALA A 80 -1.93 0.87 -10.93
N ALA A 81 -0.89 0.13 -10.52
CA ALA A 81 -0.46 -1.07 -11.20
C ALA A 81 -1.54 -2.17 -11.16
N VAL A 82 -2.14 -2.41 -9.99
CA VAL A 82 -3.24 -3.38 -9.81
C VAL A 82 -4.46 -2.98 -10.64
N GLY A 83 -4.82 -1.70 -10.66
CA GLY A 83 -5.90 -1.18 -11.50
C GLY A 83 -5.68 -1.48 -12.97
N GLY A 84 -4.47 -1.28 -13.49
CA GLY A 84 -4.11 -1.62 -14.88
C GLY A 84 -4.21 -3.11 -15.17
N VAL A 85 -3.72 -3.97 -14.27
CA VAL A 85 -3.85 -5.43 -14.40
C VAL A 85 -5.32 -5.87 -14.37
N ALA A 86 -6.13 -5.28 -13.49
CA ALA A 86 -7.55 -5.58 -13.37
C ALA A 86 -8.37 -5.15 -14.61
N LEU A 87 -8.00 -4.04 -15.25
CA LEU A 87 -8.60 -3.63 -16.53
C LEU A 87 -8.28 -4.65 -17.63
N ALA A 88 -7.04 -5.13 -17.72
CA ALA A 88 -6.67 -6.16 -18.68
C ALA A 88 -7.45 -7.46 -18.43
N ASP A 89 -7.56 -7.89 -17.16
CA ASP A 89 -8.38 -9.03 -16.77
C ASP A 89 -9.84 -8.88 -17.24
N ALA A 90 -10.39 -7.67 -17.10
CA ALA A 90 -11.77 -7.39 -17.50
C ALA A 90 -12.01 -7.50 -19.02
N LEU A 91 -10.98 -7.31 -19.84
CA LEU A 91 -11.07 -7.40 -21.31
C LEU A 91 -10.65 -8.78 -21.86
N CYS A 92 -10.03 -9.63 -21.05
CA CYS A 92 -9.60 -10.96 -21.47
C CYS A 92 -10.72 -11.98 -21.35
N ASP A 93 -10.84 -12.90 -22.33
CA ASP A 93 -11.78 -14.02 -22.28
C ASP A 93 -11.41 -15.05 -21.19
N ARG A 94 -10.16 -15.04 -20.76
CA ARG A 94 -9.63 -15.91 -19.69
C ARG A 94 -9.18 -15.05 -18.52
N PRO A 95 -10.01 -14.91 -17.48
CA PRO A 95 -9.68 -14.14 -16.29
C PRO A 95 -8.39 -14.65 -15.62
N PHE A 96 -7.63 -13.72 -15.05
CA PHE A 96 -6.49 -14.06 -14.22
C PHE A 96 -6.96 -14.64 -12.89
N ASP A 97 -6.22 -15.58 -12.33
CA ASP A 97 -6.36 -15.85 -10.91
C ASP A 97 -5.64 -14.74 -10.09
N LEU A 98 -5.98 -14.65 -8.82
CA LEU A 98 -5.41 -13.62 -7.94
C LEU A 98 -3.88 -13.75 -7.80
N THR A 99 -3.34 -14.98 -7.88
CA THR A 99 -1.89 -15.23 -7.85
C THR A 99 -1.19 -14.59 -9.04
N ARG A 100 -1.80 -14.74 -10.24
CA ARG A 100 -1.27 -14.12 -11.46
C ARG A 100 -1.34 -12.59 -11.40
N MET A 101 -2.44 -12.05 -10.85
CA MET A 101 -2.56 -10.60 -10.64
C MET A 101 -1.48 -10.08 -9.69
N VAL A 102 -1.23 -10.77 -8.56
CA VAL A 102 -0.15 -10.44 -7.63
C VAL A 102 1.20 -10.47 -8.35
N GLN A 103 1.49 -11.52 -9.12
CA GLN A 103 2.76 -11.65 -9.85
C GLN A 103 2.98 -10.45 -10.79
N ILE A 104 2.04 -10.20 -11.70
CA ILE A 104 2.19 -9.15 -12.72
C ILE A 104 2.30 -7.76 -12.06
N SER A 105 1.44 -7.45 -11.09
CA SER A 105 1.47 -6.13 -10.44
C SER A 105 2.72 -5.92 -9.58
N SER A 106 3.25 -6.98 -8.94
CA SER A 106 4.46 -6.90 -8.12
C SER A 106 5.74 -6.69 -8.95
N GLU A 107 5.76 -7.11 -10.22
CA GLU A 107 6.89 -6.88 -11.13
C GLU A 107 7.16 -5.38 -11.35
N PHE A 108 6.14 -4.51 -11.28
CA PHE A 108 6.28 -3.06 -11.38
C PHE A 108 6.95 -2.43 -10.17
N GLU A 109 6.74 -3.00 -9.00
CA GLU A 109 7.30 -2.49 -7.72
C GLU A 109 8.64 -3.16 -7.39
N GLY A 110 8.94 -4.33 -7.96
CA GLY A 110 10.07 -5.18 -7.59
C GLY A 110 9.90 -5.86 -6.23
N HIS A 111 8.71 -5.79 -5.63
CA HIS A 111 8.36 -6.42 -4.36
C HIS A 111 6.83 -6.54 -4.22
N PRO A 112 6.32 -7.55 -3.49
CA PRO A 112 4.89 -7.87 -3.47
C PRO A 112 4.10 -7.12 -2.38
N ASP A 113 4.71 -6.28 -1.55
CA ASP A 113 4.13 -5.78 -0.31
C ASP A 113 2.80 -5.02 -0.50
N ASN A 114 2.79 -3.93 -1.27
CA ASN A 114 1.59 -3.13 -1.49
C ASN A 114 0.65 -3.76 -2.53
N SER A 115 1.21 -4.33 -3.61
CA SER A 115 0.41 -4.94 -4.67
C SER A 115 -0.39 -6.14 -4.18
N SER A 116 0.18 -6.98 -3.31
CA SER A 116 -0.54 -8.10 -2.71
C SER A 116 -1.73 -7.64 -1.86
N ALA A 117 -1.56 -6.58 -1.06
CA ALA A 117 -2.64 -6.02 -0.27
C ALA A 117 -3.74 -5.43 -1.16
N ALA A 118 -3.37 -4.71 -2.22
CA ALA A 118 -4.33 -4.14 -3.17
C ALA A 118 -5.10 -5.22 -3.95
N VAL A 119 -4.46 -6.35 -4.28
CA VAL A 119 -5.13 -7.46 -5.00
C VAL A 119 -6.01 -8.28 -4.07
N LEU A 120 -5.51 -8.69 -2.90
CA LEU A 120 -6.17 -9.69 -2.06
C LEU A 120 -7.09 -9.09 -1.00
N GLY A 121 -6.85 -7.86 -0.56
CA GLY A 121 -7.56 -7.25 0.56
C GLY A 121 -7.17 -7.81 1.92
N GLY A 122 -7.79 -7.26 2.97
CA GLY A 122 -7.52 -7.68 4.34
C GLY A 122 -6.09 -7.41 4.79
N MET A 123 -5.56 -8.32 5.59
CA MET A 123 -4.13 -8.38 5.92
C MET A 123 -3.45 -9.42 5.03
N VAL A 124 -2.26 -9.13 4.54
CA VAL A 124 -1.50 -10.09 3.72
C VAL A 124 -0.11 -10.32 4.30
N VAL A 125 0.35 -11.56 4.19
CA VAL A 125 1.75 -11.92 4.33
C VAL A 125 2.27 -12.16 2.92
N SER A 126 3.29 -11.42 2.51
CA SER A 126 3.85 -11.54 1.16
C SER A 126 5.37 -11.73 1.18
N TRP A 127 5.88 -12.49 0.21
CA TRP A 127 7.30 -12.78 0.07
C TRP A 127 7.68 -13.00 -1.39
N ALA A 128 8.98 -12.95 -1.65
CA ALA A 128 9.58 -13.26 -2.94
C ALA A 128 10.59 -14.41 -2.78
N ASP A 129 10.66 -15.32 -3.75
CA ASP A 129 11.58 -16.48 -3.67
C ASP A 129 13.04 -16.01 -3.71
N GLU A 130 13.35 -15.11 -4.63
CA GLU A 130 14.69 -14.53 -4.80
C GLU A 130 14.60 -13.00 -4.95
N PRO A 131 14.52 -12.25 -3.85
CA PRO A 131 14.36 -10.81 -3.92
C PRO A 131 15.49 -10.12 -4.71
N GLY A 132 15.11 -9.27 -5.69
CA GLY A 132 16.04 -8.49 -6.50
C GLY A 132 16.55 -9.20 -7.76
N PHE A 133 16.14 -10.44 -8.02
CA PHE A 133 16.44 -11.14 -9.27
C PHE A 133 15.32 -10.98 -10.30
N ALA A 134 15.70 -10.91 -11.58
CA ALA A 134 14.73 -10.96 -12.67
C ALA A 134 13.99 -12.32 -12.68
N ASN A 135 12.70 -12.30 -12.96
CA ASN A 135 11.82 -13.47 -12.97
C ASN A 135 11.63 -14.16 -11.61
N THR A 136 11.76 -13.43 -10.51
CA THR A 136 11.41 -13.97 -9.19
C THR A 136 9.91 -14.22 -9.09
N SER A 137 9.52 -15.26 -8.34
CA SER A 137 8.12 -15.51 -8.02
C SER A 137 7.72 -14.72 -6.78
N TYR A 138 6.55 -14.07 -6.86
CA TYR A 138 5.95 -13.34 -5.76
C TYR A 138 4.77 -14.13 -5.19
N HIS A 139 4.71 -14.21 -3.89
CA HIS A 139 3.70 -14.97 -3.17
C HIS A 139 2.99 -14.10 -2.14
N ALA A 140 1.73 -14.40 -1.91
CA ALA A 140 0.97 -13.75 -0.85
C ALA A 140 -0.13 -14.65 -0.30
N VAL A 141 -0.41 -14.51 0.98
CA VAL A 141 -1.53 -15.15 1.67
C VAL A 141 -2.31 -14.10 2.40
N ARG A 142 -3.63 -14.07 2.17
CA ARG A 142 -4.57 -13.21 2.88
C ARG A 142 -4.96 -13.82 4.22
N LEU A 143 -5.11 -12.96 5.21
CA LEU A 143 -5.68 -13.24 6.52
C LEU A 143 -6.86 -12.31 6.78
N ASP A 144 -7.93 -12.86 7.36
CA ASP A 144 -9.05 -12.06 7.80
C ASP A 144 -8.68 -11.29 9.08
N VAL A 145 -8.98 -10.02 9.09
CA VAL A 145 -8.69 -9.13 10.21
C VAL A 145 -9.83 -9.18 11.23
N HIS A 146 -9.49 -9.09 12.51
CA HIS A 146 -10.47 -9.02 13.59
C HIS A 146 -11.44 -7.84 13.36
N PRO A 147 -12.76 -8.04 13.45
CA PRO A 147 -13.77 -7.05 13.03
C PRO A 147 -13.77 -5.76 13.86
N ASP A 148 -13.21 -5.78 15.06
CA ASP A 148 -13.11 -4.59 15.92
C ASP A 148 -11.94 -3.68 15.57
N ILE A 149 -11.00 -4.13 14.73
CA ILE A 149 -9.83 -3.32 14.38
C ILE A 149 -10.24 -2.25 13.37
N ARG A 150 -9.80 -1.04 13.65
CA ARG A 150 -9.93 0.15 12.81
C ARG A 150 -8.57 0.73 12.54
N ALA A 151 -8.45 1.47 11.46
CA ALA A 151 -7.25 2.17 11.07
C ALA A 151 -7.50 3.68 10.99
N THR A 152 -6.61 4.47 11.59
CA THR A 152 -6.56 5.92 11.37
C THR A 152 -5.22 6.28 10.78
N ALA A 153 -5.21 6.94 9.63
CA ALA A 153 -4.02 7.44 8.97
C ALA A 153 -3.87 8.94 9.17
N LEU A 154 -2.71 9.38 9.67
CA LEU A 154 -2.33 10.77 9.74
C LEU A 154 -1.38 11.06 8.58
N VAL A 155 -1.86 11.79 7.58
CA VAL A 155 -1.19 12.00 6.30
C VAL A 155 -0.60 13.40 6.23
N PRO A 156 0.74 13.58 6.27
CA PRO A 156 1.37 14.87 6.08
C PRO A 156 1.19 15.39 4.64
N TYR A 157 1.14 16.70 4.47
CA TYR A 157 1.14 17.33 3.13
C TYR A 157 2.48 17.16 2.40
N SER A 158 3.57 16.99 3.12
CA SER A 158 4.88 16.73 2.52
C SER A 158 4.93 15.34 1.88
N ARG A 159 5.54 15.26 0.69
CA ARG A 159 5.85 13.99 0.04
C ARG A 159 7.17 13.44 0.57
N SER A 160 7.35 12.14 0.52
CA SER A 160 8.61 11.46 0.81
C SER A 160 8.88 10.41 -0.27
N SER A 161 10.09 10.39 -0.77
CA SER A 161 10.52 9.37 -1.71
C SER A 161 10.81 8.06 -0.97
N THR A 162 10.30 6.94 -1.49
CA THR A 162 10.64 5.60 -0.98
C THR A 162 12.13 5.34 -1.06
N GLU A 163 12.80 5.83 -2.11
CA GLU A 163 14.23 5.70 -2.31
C GLU A 163 15.02 6.43 -1.21
N GLU A 164 14.69 7.68 -0.92
CA GLU A 164 15.33 8.46 0.15
C GLU A 164 15.15 7.83 1.52
N THR A 165 13.96 7.34 1.83
CA THR A 165 13.68 6.69 3.12
C THR A 165 14.27 5.29 3.24
N ARG A 166 14.56 4.61 2.13
CA ARG A 166 15.34 3.36 2.12
C ARG A 166 16.84 3.61 2.26
N ALA A 167 17.37 4.69 1.69
CA ALA A 167 18.78 5.02 1.72
C ALA A 167 19.35 5.27 3.14
N VAL A 168 18.49 5.64 4.10
CA VAL A 168 18.90 5.84 5.50
C VAL A 168 18.94 4.55 6.33
N LEU A 169 18.54 3.41 5.76
CA LEU A 169 18.55 2.14 6.48
C LEU A 169 19.98 1.57 6.53
N PRO A 170 20.43 1.04 7.68
CA PRO A 170 21.74 0.45 7.81
C PRO A 170 21.84 -0.87 7.02
N ALA A 171 23.01 -1.15 6.46
CA ALA A 171 23.26 -2.40 5.75
C ALA A 171 23.21 -3.64 6.67
N THR A 172 23.42 -3.46 7.97
CA THR A 172 23.38 -4.52 8.98
C THR A 172 22.67 -4.04 10.24
N VAL A 173 22.05 -4.96 10.95
CA VAL A 173 21.36 -4.68 12.22
C VAL A 173 21.87 -5.59 13.31
N PRO A 174 21.86 -5.17 14.58
CA PRO A 174 22.21 -6.04 15.70
C PRO A 174 21.29 -7.28 15.75
N HIS A 175 21.86 -8.46 15.97
CA HIS A 175 21.09 -9.71 16.06
C HIS A 175 19.92 -9.63 17.04
N ARG A 176 20.11 -8.97 18.20
CA ARG A 176 19.05 -8.77 19.21
C ARG A 176 17.84 -8.00 18.65
N ASP A 177 18.07 -7.02 17.75
CA ASP A 177 17.01 -6.22 17.16
C ASP A 177 16.27 -6.99 16.06
N ALA A 178 16.98 -7.86 15.32
CA ALA A 178 16.37 -8.81 14.39
C ALA A 178 15.46 -9.81 15.15
N VAL A 179 15.94 -10.40 16.24
CA VAL A 179 15.15 -11.32 17.10
C VAL A 179 13.91 -10.61 17.65
N PHE A 180 14.05 -9.36 18.09
CA PHE A 180 12.93 -8.55 18.55
C PHE A 180 11.87 -8.39 17.46
N ASN A 181 12.24 -7.97 16.25
CA ASN A 181 11.30 -7.77 15.16
C ASN A 181 10.63 -9.07 14.67
N VAL A 182 11.31 -10.19 14.65
CA VAL A 182 10.70 -11.50 14.36
C VAL A 182 9.57 -11.81 15.34
N SER A 183 9.80 -11.55 16.64
CA SER A 183 8.77 -11.70 17.68
C SER A 183 7.59 -10.75 17.46
N ARG A 184 7.85 -9.47 17.12
CA ARG A 184 6.80 -8.47 16.87
C ARG A 184 6.00 -8.79 15.60
N ALA A 185 6.63 -9.21 14.53
CA ALA A 185 5.94 -9.64 13.30
C ALA A 185 5.00 -10.84 13.57
N SER A 186 5.47 -11.84 14.33
CA SER A 186 4.64 -12.99 14.71
C SER A 186 3.47 -12.57 15.61
N MET A 187 3.71 -11.65 16.56
CA MET A 187 2.69 -11.10 17.44
C MET A 187 1.67 -10.26 16.67
N MET A 188 2.09 -9.51 15.65
CA MET A 188 1.19 -8.72 14.80
C MET A 188 0.17 -9.59 14.08
N MET A 189 0.56 -10.75 13.57
CA MET A 189 -0.38 -11.69 12.97
C MET A 189 -1.46 -12.15 13.98
N LEU A 190 -1.06 -12.45 15.21
CA LEU A 190 -1.99 -12.82 16.27
C LEU A 190 -2.88 -11.63 16.69
N ALA A 191 -2.29 -10.44 16.84
CA ALA A 191 -3.00 -9.21 17.20
C ALA A 191 -4.08 -8.88 16.18
N MET A 192 -3.73 -8.89 14.89
CA MET A 192 -4.63 -8.53 13.81
C MET A 192 -5.77 -9.54 13.60
N THR A 193 -5.58 -10.80 13.97
CA THR A 193 -6.59 -11.85 13.68
C THR A 193 -7.42 -12.27 14.89
N LYS A 194 -6.87 -12.23 16.11
CA LYS A 194 -7.52 -12.82 17.30
C LYS A 194 -7.36 -12.03 18.59
N ARG A 195 -6.29 -11.25 18.75
CA ARG A 195 -5.92 -10.61 20.00
C ARG A 195 -5.58 -9.13 19.82
N PRO A 196 -6.59 -8.27 19.49
CA PRO A 196 -6.36 -6.83 19.28
C PRO A 196 -5.71 -6.11 20.46
N ASP A 197 -5.84 -6.65 21.67
CA ASP A 197 -5.15 -6.15 22.86
C ASP A 197 -3.62 -6.16 22.77
N LEU A 198 -3.05 -6.91 21.83
CA LEU A 198 -1.61 -6.99 21.57
C LEU A 198 -1.10 -6.00 20.52
N LEU A 199 -1.97 -5.21 19.86
CA LEU A 199 -1.59 -4.30 18.78
C LEU A 199 -0.48 -3.33 19.18
N PHE A 200 -0.55 -2.78 20.40
CA PHE A 200 0.42 -1.82 20.89
C PHE A 200 1.84 -2.41 20.95
N ASP A 201 1.99 -3.57 21.55
CA ASP A 201 3.30 -4.24 21.65
C ASP A 201 3.76 -4.77 20.28
N ALA A 202 2.83 -5.31 19.48
CA ALA A 202 3.11 -5.88 18.17
C ALA A 202 3.61 -4.85 17.15
N SER A 203 3.20 -3.58 17.30
CA SER A 203 3.57 -2.47 16.40
C SER A 203 4.92 -1.83 16.70
N GLU A 204 5.67 -2.34 17.69
CA GLU A 204 7.03 -1.88 17.94
C GLU A 204 8.00 -2.38 16.87
N ASP A 205 8.96 -1.52 16.50
CA ASP A 205 9.99 -1.81 15.52
C ASP A 205 11.36 -1.31 15.94
N ARG A 206 12.40 -2.06 15.60
CA ARG A 206 13.80 -1.72 15.85
C ARG A 206 14.65 -1.76 14.57
N LEU A 207 14.04 -2.07 13.40
CA LEU A 207 14.79 -2.24 12.17
C LEU A 207 14.72 -1.04 11.24
N HIS A 208 13.61 -0.27 11.24
CA HIS A 208 13.45 0.78 10.25
C HIS A 208 12.86 2.10 10.76
N GLN A 209 11.93 2.11 11.74
CA GLN A 209 11.25 3.35 12.15
C GLN A 209 12.20 4.35 12.78
N GLN A 210 13.07 3.87 13.69
CA GLN A 210 14.05 4.73 14.36
C GLN A 210 15.10 5.26 13.39
N GLN A 211 15.55 4.44 12.43
CA GLN A 211 16.52 4.81 11.41
C GLN A 211 15.98 5.88 10.45
N ARG A 212 14.67 5.86 10.19
CA ARG A 212 13.98 6.87 9.37
C ARG A 212 13.61 8.15 10.14
N ALA A 213 13.79 8.19 11.45
CA ALA A 213 13.32 9.29 12.29
C ALA A 213 13.80 10.67 11.83
N ALA A 214 15.06 10.78 11.40
CA ALA A 214 15.64 12.02 10.91
C ALA A 214 15.05 12.48 9.57
N ALA A 215 14.71 11.54 8.70
CA ALA A 215 14.08 11.81 7.41
C ALA A 215 12.57 12.09 7.54
N LEU A 216 11.94 11.63 8.63
CA LEU A 216 10.51 11.70 8.87
C LEU A 216 10.18 12.36 10.23
N PRO A 217 10.57 13.62 10.47
CA PRO A 217 10.46 14.24 11.80
C PRO A 217 9.01 14.40 12.27
N VAL A 218 8.09 14.78 11.41
CA VAL A 218 6.65 14.93 11.74
C VAL A 218 6.05 13.57 12.08
N THR A 219 6.30 12.55 11.24
CA THR A 219 5.86 11.17 11.46
C THR A 219 6.36 10.62 12.79
N THR A 220 7.66 10.83 13.09
CA THR A 220 8.28 10.35 14.33
C THR A 220 7.67 11.01 15.57
N ARG A 221 7.39 12.31 15.50
CA ARG A 221 6.72 13.05 16.59
C ARG A 221 5.32 12.49 16.84
N TRP A 222 4.54 12.29 15.80
CA TRP A 222 3.17 11.80 15.92
C TRP A 222 3.09 10.33 16.36
N ILE A 223 4.01 9.48 15.91
CA ILE A 223 4.10 8.11 16.43
C ILE A 223 4.33 8.14 17.95
N ARG A 224 5.23 8.99 18.46
CA ARG A 224 5.45 9.11 19.91
C ARG A 224 4.20 9.61 20.62
N CYS A 225 3.60 10.70 20.13
CA CYS A 225 2.40 11.28 20.72
C CYS A 225 1.26 10.24 20.86
N LEU A 226 0.99 9.47 19.80
CA LEU A 226 -0.02 8.42 19.81
C LEU A 226 0.37 7.27 20.76
N ARG A 227 1.62 6.84 20.73
CA ARG A 227 2.09 5.77 21.58
C ARG A 227 2.12 6.14 23.07
N ASP A 228 2.42 7.39 23.42
CA ASP A 228 2.32 7.91 24.80
C ASP A 228 0.87 7.90 25.32
N ARG A 229 -0.11 7.85 24.43
CA ARG A 229 -1.54 7.69 24.73
C ARG A 229 -2.02 6.22 24.64
N GLY A 230 -1.10 5.26 24.49
CA GLY A 230 -1.39 3.82 24.45
C GLY A 230 -1.93 3.32 23.11
N LEU A 231 -1.82 4.10 22.04
CA LEU A 231 -2.29 3.72 20.69
C LEU A 231 -1.18 3.04 19.88
N ALA A 232 -1.56 2.01 19.11
CA ALA A 232 -0.62 1.25 18.28
C ALA A 232 -0.31 2.02 16.99
N ALA A 233 0.64 2.95 17.08
CA ALA A 233 1.05 3.80 15.95
C ALA A 233 2.41 3.40 15.40
N MET A 234 2.53 3.44 14.06
CA MET A 234 3.71 3.08 13.30
C MET A 234 3.79 3.86 11.98
N VAL A 235 4.92 3.77 11.30
CA VAL A 235 5.07 4.30 9.93
C VAL A 235 4.29 3.42 8.96
N SER A 236 3.50 4.03 8.06
CA SER A 236 2.86 3.34 6.95
C SER A 236 3.85 3.19 5.78
N GLY A 237 4.22 1.96 5.45
CA GLY A 237 5.19 1.67 4.38
C GLY A 237 6.53 2.39 4.57
N ALA A 238 6.93 3.18 3.58
CA ALA A 238 8.13 4.02 3.66
C ALA A 238 7.89 5.36 4.37
N GLY A 239 6.65 5.68 4.71
CA GLY A 239 6.20 6.97 5.23
C GLY A 239 5.84 7.95 4.10
N PRO A 240 5.53 9.21 4.43
CA PRO A 240 5.56 9.84 5.75
C PRO A 240 4.28 9.63 6.58
N THR A 241 3.27 8.90 6.10
CA THR A 241 2.03 8.66 6.84
C THR A 241 2.28 7.89 8.13
N VAL A 242 1.60 8.30 9.20
CA VAL A 242 1.47 7.52 10.43
C VAL A 242 0.22 6.68 10.32
N LEU A 243 0.35 5.37 10.52
CA LEU A 243 -0.79 4.46 10.65
C LEU A 243 -1.00 4.13 12.13
N CYS A 244 -2.20 4.35 12.61
CA CYS A 244 -2.64 3.96 13.94
C CYS A 244 -3.69 2.85 13.84
N LEU A 245 -3.43 1.70 14.42
CA LEU A 245 -4.38 0.61 14.56
C LEU A 245 -4.99 0.63 15.95
N HIS A 246 -6.31 0.54 16.04
CA HIS A 246 -7.02 0.63 17.32
C HIS A 246 -8.34 -0.15 17.29
N THR A 247 -8.92 -0.35 18.45
CA THR A 247 -10.30 -0.81 18.62
C THR A 247 -11.11 0.33 19.22
N GLY A 248 -12.34 0.52 18.80
CA GLY A 248 -13.15 1.65 19.22
C GLY A 248 -12.83 2.97 18.50
N ASP A 249 -13.21 4.09 19.13
CA ASP A 249 -13.08 5.40 18.51
C ASP A 249 -11.67 5.99 18.65
N PHE A 250 -11.22 6.69 17.62
CA PHE A 250 -9.98 7.47 17.70
C PHE A 250 -10.23 8.73 18.54
N PRO A 251 -9.33 9.10 19.48
CA PRO A 251 -9.52 10.26 20.37
C PRO A 251 -9.66 11.57 19.61
N GLN A 252 -10.76 12.31 19.88
CA GLN A 252 -11.09 13.54 19.16
C GLN A 252 -10.06 14.67 19.41
N ASP A 253 -9.46 14.74 20.59
CA ASP A 253 -8.41 15.70 20.90
C ASP A 253 -7.16 15.45 20.05
N LEU A 254 -6.74 14.20 19.86
CA LEU A 254 -5.62 13.86 19.00
C LEU A 254 -5.92 14.10 17.52
N GLN A 255 -7.17 13.94 17.09
CA GLN A 255 -7.58 14.30 15.74
C GLN A 255 -7.43 15.83 15.52
N SER A 256 -8.01 16.64 16.42
CA SER A 256 -7.92 18.09 16.32
C SER A 256 -6.48 18.60 16.34
N ASP A 257 -5.66 18.05 17.25
CA ASP A 257 -4.24 18.40 17.32
C ASP A 257 -3.47 18.03 16.04
N ALA A 258 -3.80 16.91 15.40
CA ALA A 258 -3.19 16.49 14.14
C ALA A 258 -3.60 17.39 12.97
N GLU A 259 -4.87 17.77 12.90
CA GLU A 259 -5.39 18.69 11.88
C GLU A 259 -4.78 20.09 12.05
N ASP A 260 -4.64 20.59 13.28
CA ASP A 260 -3.97 21.86 13.61
C ASP A 260 -2.47 21.84 13.25
N ASP A 261 -1.82 20.70 13.37
CA ASP A 261 -0.43 20.47 12.91
C ASP A 261 -0.31 20.31 11.38
N GLY A 262 -1.41 20.43 10.64
CA GLY A 262 -1.45 20.36 9.19
C GLY A 262 -1.38 18.93 8.65
N LEU A 263 -1.89 17.93 9.37
CA LEU A 263 -2.07 16.57 8.85
C LEU A 263 -3.53 16.35 8.43
N ARG A 264 -3.72 15.61 7.37
CA ARG A 264 -5.04 15.07 7.01
C ARG A 264 -5.29 13.81 7.80
N VAL A 265 -6.34 13.78 8.61
CA VAL A 265 -6.73 12.59 9.38
C VAL A 265 -7.79 11.81 8.62
N LEU A 266 -7.54 10.53 8.41
CA LEU A 266 -8.40 9.63 7.66
C LEU A 266 -8.75 8.42 8.52
N HIS A 267 -10.04 8.22 8.78
CA HIS A 267 -10.54 7.01 9.40
C HIS A 267 -10.87 6.01 8.29
N LEU A 268 -10.21 4.88 8.31
CA LEU A 268 -10.23 3.90 7.21
C LEU A 268 -10.63 2.53 7.74
N ASP A 269 -11.56 1.89 7.07
CA ASP A 269 -11.83 0.49 7.27
C ASP A 269 -10.74 -0.38 6.64
N ILE A 270 -10.63 -1.62 7.07
CA ILE A 270 -9.81 -2.63 6.40
C ILE A 270 -10.72 -3.30 5.38
N CYS A 271 -10.33 -3.24 4.10
CA CYS A 271 -11.20 -3.54 2.98
C CYS A 271 -10.81 -4.82 2.23
N GLU A 272 -11.72 -5.24 1.36
CA GLU A 272 -11.45 -6.23 0.34
C GLU A 272 -10.41 -5.71 -0.67
N GLY A 273 -9.85 -6.63 -1.48
CA GLY A 273 -8.94 -6.30 -2.57
C GLY A 273 -9.66 -5.72 -3.78
N VAL A 274 -8.93 -5.65 -4.89
CA VAL A 274 -9.42 -5.11 -6.16
C VAL A 274 -10.79 -5.68 -6.53
N GLN A 275 -11.68 -4.80 -6.98
CA GLN A 275 -13.06 -5.16 -7.33
C GLN A 275 -13.40 -4.70 -8.74
N ARG A 276 -14.18 -5.51 -9.45
CA ARG A 276 -14.80 -5.14 -10.71
C ARG A 276 -16.21 -4.62 -10.44
N VAL A 277 -16.46 -3.38 -10.85
CA VAL A 277 -17.77 -2.73 -10.74
C VAL A 277 -18.37 -2.63 -12.14
N TYR A 278 -19.67 -2.95 -12.29
CA TYR A 278 -20.40 -2.96 -13.56
C TYR A 278 -21.34 -1.75 -13.63
#